data_d596401e2e408bff42ca3d54a8d4faaa
#
_entry.id   d596401e2e408bff42ca3d54a8d4faaa
#
_cell.length_a   1.000
_cell.length_b   1.000
_cell.length_c   1.000
_cell.angle_alpha   90.00
_cell.angle_beta   90.00
_cell.angle_gamma   90.00
#
_symmetry.space_group_name_H-M   'P 1'
#
loop_
_entity.id
_entity.type
_entity.pdbx_description
1 polymer ?
#
loop_
_entity_poly.entity_id
_entity_poly.type
_entity_poly.pdbx_seq_one_letter_code
_entity_poly.pdbx_strand_id
1 'polypeptide(L)' 'MEDFRPPPYKMTEMDRLFSAIHQLDNIVMLTENNEYKQYIHSRLISIKYELQRQLTNLNDRNKKTDSKTE' A
#
# COMPACT_ATOMS: atom_id res chain seq x y z
N MET A 1 -21.60 8.84 4.52
CA MET A 1 -21.28 7.44 4.34
C MET A 1 -20.38 6.92 5.45
N GLU A 2 -20.71 5.80 5.97
CA GLU A 2 -19.96 5.23 7.07
C GLU A 2 -18.66 4.62 6.59
N ASP A 3 -17.65 4.79 7.38
CA ASP A 3 -16.37 4.18 7.12
C ASP A 3 -16.00 3.31 8.31
N PHE A 4 -16.12 2.02 8.13
CA PHE A 4 -15.93 1.10 9.25
C PHE A 4 -14.49 0.68 9.43
N ARG A 5 -13.58 1.26 8.66
CA ARG A 5 -12.18 0.94 8.85
C ARG A 5 -11.70 1.55 10.15
N PRO A 6 -10.76 0.88 10.83
CA PRO A 6 -10.24 1.44 12.08
C PRO A 6 -9.51 2.74 11.81
N PRO A 7 -9.47 3.63 12.81
CA PRO A 7 -8.69 4.85 12.66
C PRO A 7 -7.23 4.55 12.35
N PRO A 8 -6.56 5.39 11.57
CA PRO A 8 -5.17 5.12 11.19
C PRO A 8 -4.24 4.90 12.38
N TYR A 9 -4.49 5.59 13.48
CA TYR A 9 -3.58 5.45 14.62
C TYR A 9 -3.70 4.10 15.31
N LYS A 10 -4.73 3.32 14.98
CA LYS A 10 -4.89 1.97 15.53
C LYS A 10 -4.34 0.90 14.61
N MET A 11 -3.83 1.29 13.46
CA MET A 11 -3.30 0.32 12.51
C MET A 11 -1.78 0.26 12.65
N THR A 12 -1.24 -0.94 12.43
CA THR A 12 0.20 -1.07 12.35
C THR A 12 0.70 -0.42 11.06
N GLU A 13 2.00 -0.20 10.99
CA GLU A 13 2.58 0.34 9.77
C GLU A 13 2.31 -0.59 8.59
N MET A 14 2.42 -1.89 8.82
CA MET A 14 2.16 -2.87 7.76
C MET A 14 0.71 -2.78 7.29
N ASP A 15 -0.23 -2.65 8.23
CA ASP A 15 -1.64 -2.51 7.86
C ASP A 15 -1.86 -1.27 7.01
N ARG A 16 -1.22 -0.17 7.37
CA ARG A 16 -1.38 1.06 6.61
C ARG A 16 -0.83 0.91 5.20
N LEU A 17 0.29 0.23 5.05
CA LEU A 17 0.86 0.01 3.73
C LEU A 17 -0.03 -0.87 2.87
N PHE A 18 -0.55 -1.95 3.44
CA PHE A 18 -1.48 -2.80 2.71
C PHE A 18 -2.71 -2.02 2.27
N SER A 19 -3.27 -1.22 3.17
CA SER A 19 -4.45 -0.43 2.84
C SER A 19 -4.16 0.57 1.74
N ALA A 20 -3.00 1.22 1.81
CA ALA A 20 -2.64 2.21 0.81
C ALA A 20 -2.48 1.56 -0.57
N ILE A 21 -1.83 0.40 -0.62
CA ILE A 21 -1.67 -0.31 -1.88
C ILE A 21 -3.02 -0.70 -2.44
N HIS A 22 -3.90 -1.18 -1.58
CA HIS A 22 -5.24 -1.56 -2.01
C HIS A 22 -6.00 -0.36 -2.58
N GLN A 23 -5.86 0.80 -1.95
CA GLN A 23 -6.53 2.00 -2.44
C GLN A 23 -5.98 2.43 -3.79
N LEU A 24 -4.68 2.24 -4.01
CA LEU A 24 -4.12 2.55 -5.32
C LEU A 24 -4.71 1.66 -6.40
N ASP A 25 -4.90 0.38 -6.10
CA ASP A 25 -5.53 -0.53 -7.06
C ASP A 25 -6.96 -0.08 -7.37
N ASN A 26 -7.67 0.39 -6.36
CA ASN A 26 -9.02 0.91 -6.58
C ASN A 26 -9.00 2.12 -7.51
N ILE A 27 -8.04 3.00 -7.32
CA ILE A 27 -7.95 4.18 -8.17
C ILE A 27 -7.68 3.78 -9.61
N VAL A 28 -6.83 2.78 -9.80
CA VAL A 28 -6.56 2.29 -11.15
C VAL A 28 -7.85 1.81 -11.80
N MET A 29 -8.64 1.04 -11.06
CA MET A 29 -9.91 0.56 -11.61
C MET A 29 -10.87 1.69 -11.92
N LEU A 30 -10.96 2.67 -11.04
CA LEU A 30 -11.89 3.77 -11.21
C LEU A 30 -11.52 4.69 -12.36
N THR A 31 -10.25 4.69 -12.73
CA THR A 31 -9.78 5.56 -13.80
C THR A 31 -9.51 4.81 -15.08
N GLU A 32 -10.08 3.62 -15.22
CA GLU A 32 -9.83 2.78 -16.38
C GLU A 32 -10.25 3.44 -17.68
N ASN A 33 -11.33 4.21 -17.65
CA ASN A 33 -11.85 4.87 -18.85
C ASN A 33 -11.56 6.37 -18.85
N ASN A 34 -10.66 6.79 -18.00
CA ASN A 34 -10.31 8.20 -17.91
C ASN A 34 -9.42 8.59 -19.09
N GLU A 35 -9.63 9.80 -19.63
CA GLU A 35 -8.83 10.20 -20.79
C GLU A 35 -7.37 10.41 -20.45
N TYR A 36 -7.05 10.62 -19.18
CA TYR A 36 -5.65 10.76 -18.75
C TYR A 36 -5.17 9.48 -18.08
N LYS A 37 -5.75 8.37 -18.46
CA LYS A 37 -5.47 7.09 -17.84
C LYS A 37 -3.98 6.75 -17.78
N GLN A 38 -3.28 6.94 -18.88
CA GLN A 38 -1.87 6.56 -18.92
C GLN A 38 -1.02 7.39 -17.96
N TYR A 39 -1.32 8.67 -17.89
CA TYR A 39 -0.61 9.54 -16.95
C TYR A 39 -0.89 9.11 -15.52
N ILE A 40 -2.16 8.91 -15.21
CA ILE A 40 -2.56 8.54 -13.85
C ILE A 40 -1.94 7.20 -13.46
N HIS A 41 -2.07 6.20 -14.33
CA HIS A 41 -1.60 4.86 -14.01
C HIS A 41 -0.08 4.80 -13.85
N SER A 42 0.66 5.52 -14.69
CA SER A 42 2.11 5.49 -14.55
C SER A 42 2.54 6.11 -13.22
N ARG A 43 1.87 7.16 -12.77
CA ARG A 43 2.19 7.75 -11.47
C ARG A 43 1.82 6.81 -10.34
N LEU A 44 0.66 6.16 -10.45
CA LEU A 44 0.22 5.24 -9.40
C LEU A 44 1.12 4.02 -9.31
N ILE A 45 1.59 3.53 -10.45
CA ILE A 45 2.48 2.38 -10.46
C ILE A 45 3.78 2.71 -9.73
N SER A 46 4.32 3.88 -9.96
CA SER A 46 5.54 4.30 -9.28
C SER A 46 5.34 4.36 -7.78
N ILE A 47 4.21 4.92 -7.36
CA ILE A 47 3.91 5.01 -5.94
C ILE A 47 3.70 3.62 -5.35
N LYS A 48 3.01 2.75 -6.09
CA LYS A 48 2.76 1.40 -5.62
C LYS A 48 4.07 0.64 -5.40
N TYR A 49 5.01 0.78 -6.33
CA TYR A 49 6.31 0.14 -6.17
C TYR A 49 7.01 0.62 -4.92
N GLU A 50 6.94 1.91 -4.66
CA GLU A 50 7.58 2.45 -3.45
C GLU A 50 6.95 1.89 -2.20
N LEU A 51 5.63 1.80 -2.17
CA LEU A 51 4.94 1.26 -1.01
C LEU A 51 5.26 -0.21 -0.83
N GLN A 52 5.33 -0.95 -1.92
CA GLN A 52 5.67 -2.37 -1.84
C GLN A 52 7.10 -2.56 -1.37
N ARG A 53 8.00 -1.67 -1.80
CA ARG A 53 9.37 -1.74 -1.32
C ARG A 53 9.44 -1.52 0.20
N GLN A 54 8.66 -0.56 0.68
CA GLN A 54 8.62 -0.32 2.12
C GLN A 54 8.04 -1.51 2.86
N LEU A 55 7.01 -2.11 2.29
CA LEU A 55 6.41 -3.28 2.92
C LEU A 55 7.40 -4.43 2.99
N THR A 56 8.14 -4.64 1.91
CA THR A 56 9.16 -5.70 1.89
C THR A 56 10.22 -5.45 2.93
N ASN A 57 10.68 -4.19 3.03
CA ASN A 57 11.70 -3.87 4.02
C ASN A 57 11.20 -4.08 5.44
N LEU A 58 9.96 -3.71 5.67
CA LEU A 58 9.38 -3.89 6.99
C LEU A 58 9.25 -5.36 7.34
N ASN A 59 8.81 -6.15 6.37
CA ASN A 59 8.68 -7.58 6.56
C ASN A 59 10.04 -8.23 6.81
N ASP A 60 11.05 -7.81 6.07
CA ASP A 60 12.41 -8.34 6.26
C ASP A 60 12.96 -8.01 7.63
N ARG A 61 12.68 -6.81 8.12
CA ARG A 61 13.11 -6.44 9.46
C ARG A 61 12.47 -7.32 10.50
N ASN A 62 11.20 -7.62 10.33
CA ASN A 62 10.52 -8.51 11.26
C ASN A 62 11.11 -9.91 11.22
N LYS A 63 11.43 -10.37 10.02
CA LYS A 63 12.04 -11.68 9.87
C LYS A 63 13.41 -11.74 10.52
N LYS A 64 14.19 -10.69 10.35
CA LYS A 64 15.51 -10.65 10.96
C LYS A 64 15.42 -10.70 12.47
N THR A 65 14.43 -10.01 13.01
CA THR A 65 14.23 -10.05 14.45
C THR A 65 13.91 -11.46 14.89
N ASP A 66 13.05 -12.14 14.15
CA ASP A 66 12.73 -13.52 14.47
C ASP A 66 13.96 -14.41 14.38
N SER A 67 14.76 -14.21 13.34
CA SER A 67 15.95 -15.02 13.17
C SER A 67 16.89 -14.88 14.34
N LYS A 68 16.98 -13.69 14.88
CA LYS A 68 17.89 -13.45 15.96
C LYS A 68 17.49 -14.17 17.24
N THR A 69 16.25 -14.53 17.34
CA THR A 69 15.80 -15.20 18.56
C THR A 69 16.12 -16.68 18.56
N GLU A 70 16.61 -17.19 17.48
CA GLU A 70 16.96 -18.61 17.44
C GLU A 70 18.17 -18.95 18.25
#